data_9db901cbbd26713773f5820096355b7e
#
_entry.id   9db901cbbd26713773f5820096355b7e
#
_cell.length_a   1.000
_cell.length_b   1.000
_cell.length_c   1.000
_cell.angle_alpha   90.00
_cell.angle_beta   90.00
_cell.angle_gamma   90.00
#
_symmetry.space_group_name_H-M   'P 1'
#
loop_
_entity.id
_entity.type
_entity.pdbx_description
1 polymer ?
#
loop_
_entity_poly.entity_id
_entity_poly.type
_entity_poly.pdbx_seq_one_letter_code
_entity_poly.pdbx_strand_id
1 'polypeptide(L)'
;MHRSRTDSSCGPQLLPPALANNCLPSNFRFLLSLLLGLLLVSPSRAQDAGSAATEFFGRGVAISVVVHDSSGEAISNPAVVKLFRGTIPAGQAQTTLGRAELVVNELGDFTVVVEAAGYASTQKDVSIIANGRVEVDVYLHPVSANQKGVPGRPLLAPKAKKAVDEGLQALAANNLAEAQKDASKARLLAPGHPDVLYLQGVVLLKQRDWSKAEEVLEKTTQIDPAHANAFAALGMALCNQGKYEAAVTPLERALKLNPAPASWDTRWALAKAYYQQARYDEALLMSQYALSSSKRKAPEIELLVAQSLTAVGRYEDAAQALREFLRDYADHREAATARRWLERLSANGKIHAN
;
A
#
# COMPACT_ATOMS: atom_id res chain seq x y z
N MET A 1 50.06 -37.49 2.50
CA MET A 1 49.84 -37.31 3.96
C MET A 1 49.74 -35.84 4.28
N HIS A 2 48.77 -35.48 5.00
CA HIS A 2 48.28 -34.26 5.61
C HIS A 2 47.18 -33.51 4.86
N ARG A 3 45.95 -33.84 5.27
CA ARG A 3 44.74 -33.05 5.11
C ARG A 3 44.74 -31.96 6.18
N SER A 4 44.58 -30.73 5.79
CA SER A 4 44.14 -29.65 6.66
C SER A 4 42.67 -29.32 6.36
N ARG A 5 41.81 -29.63 7.31
CA ARG A 5 40.43 -29.15 7.37
C ARG A 5 40.43 -27.65 7.68
N THR A 6 39.77 -26.85 6.89
CA THR A 6 39.35 -25.53 7.27
C THR A 6 37.83 -25.59 7.58
N ASP A 7 37.52 -25.36 8.84
CA ASP A 7 36.16 -25.21 9.32
C ASP A 7 35.55 -23.92 8.73
N SER A 8 34.51 -24.08 7.92
CA SER A 8 33.66 -22.99 7.47
C SER A 8 32.54 -22.82 8.49
N SER A 9 32.60 -21.73 9.25
CA SER A 9 31.55 -21.30 10.16
C SER A 9 30.24 -21.06 9.39
N CYS A 10 29.26 -21.88 9.72
CA CYS A 10 27.90 -21.81 9.19
C CYS A 10 27.20 -20.57 9.79
N GLY A 11 27.01 -19.51 9.00
CA GLY A 11 26.01 -18.47 9.29
C GLY A 11 24.60 -19.03 9.17
N PRO A 12 23.59 -18.46 9.82
CA PRO A 12 22.27 -19.05 9.93
C PRO A 12 21.53 -19.02 8.59
N GLN A 13 21.58 -20.11 7.84
CA GLN A 13 20.62 -20.37 6.77
C GLN A 13 19.29 -20.80 7.39
N LEU A 14 18.47 -19.84 7.76
CA LEU A 14 17.13 -20.04 8.27
C LEU A 14 16.10 -19.70 7.19
N LEU A 15 15.91 -20.55 6.17
CA LEU A 15 14.65 -20.75 5.45
C LEU A 15 14.91 -21.31 4.03
N PRO A 16 14.17 -22.32 3.57
CA PRO A 16 14.25 -22.78 2.19
C PRO A 16 13.66 -21.75 1.21
N PRO A 17 14.14 -21.66 -0.03
CA PRO A 17 13.74 -20.67 -1.04
C PRO A 17 12.34 -20.92 -1.66
N ALA A 18 11.40 -21.55 -0.95
CA ALA A 18 10.15 -22.03 -1.52
C ALA A 18 9.02 -20.99 -1.63
N LEU A 19 9.21 -19.74 -1.20
CA LEU A 19 8.15 -18.70 -1.25
C LEU A 19 8.22 -17.76 -2.48
N ALA A 20 9.03 -18.08 -3.47
CA ALA A 20 9.28 -17.16 -4.59
C ALA A 20 8.17 -17.10 -5.66
N ASN A 21 7.19 -17.99 -5.67
CA ASN A 21 6.35 -18.15 -6.86
C ASN A 21 4.85 -18.12 -6.63
N ASN A 22 4.28 -17.14 -5.96
CA ASN A 22 2.82 -16.90 -6.09
C ASN A 22 2.44 -15.51 -5.61
N CYS A 23 2.50 -14.54 -6.48
CA CYS A 23 1.81 -13.27 -6.32
C CYS A 23 0.44 -13.39 -6.96
N LEU A 24 -0.57 -13.52 -6.17
CA LEU A 24 -2.00 -13.26 -6.31
C LEU A 24 -2.87 -14.46 -5.88
N PRO A 25 -3.76 -14.30 -4.91
CA PRO A 25 -4.78 -15.31 -4.61
C PRO A 25 -5.88 -15.25 -5.66
N SER A 26 -6.14 -16.36 -6.32
CA SER A 26 -7.37 -16.59 -7.06
C SER A 26 -8.48 -16.92 -6.07
N ASN A 27 -9.58 -16.24 -6.19
CA ASN A 27 -10.91 -16.42 -5.60
C ASN A 27 -11.33 -15.42 -4.55
N PHE A 28 -12.06 -14.39 -5.01
CA PHE A 28 -13.00 -13.66 -4.19
C PHE A 28 -14.37 -13.68 -4.88
N ARG A 29 -15.26 -14.55 -4.38
CA ARG A 29 -16.69 -14.48 -4.66
C ARG A 29 -17.34 -13.61 -3.60
N PHE A 30 -17.90 -12.49 -3.99
CA PHE A 30 -18.84 -11.71 -3.19
C PHE A 30 -20.23 -12.39 -3.19
N LEU A 31 -20.72 -12.71 -2.00
CA LEU A 31 -22.14 -12.94 -1.76
C LEU A 31 -22.70 -11.71 -1.03
N LEU A 32 -23.57 -11.01 -1.73
CA LEU A 32 -24.40 -9.92 -1.23
C LEU A 32 -25.60 -10.53 -0.49
N SER A 33 -25.71 -10.33 0.82
CA SER A 33 -26.91 -10.63 1.59
C SER A 33 -27.42 -9.34 2.22
N LEU A 34 -28.56 -8.90 1.70
CA LEU A 34 -29.41 -7.83 2.22
C LEU A 34 -30.11 -8.35 3.48
N LEU A 35 -29.98 -7.68 4.61
CA LEU A 35 -30.87 -7.83 5.77
C LEU A 35 -31.22 -6.47 6.32
N LEU A 36 -32.47 -6.12 6.06
CA LEU A 36 -33.21 -4.97 6.58
C LEU A 36 -33.54 -5.22 8.06
N GLY A 37 -33.05 -4.39 8.97
CA GLY A 37 -33.37 -4.44 10.38
C GLY A 37 -33.68 -3.05 10.93
N LEU A 38 -34.97 -2.78 11.06
CA LEU A 38 -35.56 -1.59 11.69
C LEU A 38 -35.38 -1.67 13.19
N LEU A 39 -34.74 -0.70 13.86
CA LEU A 39 -34.85 -0.52 15.30
C LEU A 39 -34.73 0.95 15.71
N LEU A 40 -35.87 1.48 16.09
CA LEU A 40 -36.23 2.45 17.14
C LEU A 40 -35.16 3.44 17.61
N VAL A 41 -35.45 4.68 17.28
CA VAL A 41 -34.85 5.91 17.82
C VAL A 41 -35.35 6.14 19.24
N SER A 42 -34.44 6.34 20.19
CA SER A 42 -34.72 6.97 21.46
C SER A 42 -33.92 8.29 21.57
N PRO A 43 -34.54 9.40 21.93
CA PRO A 43 -33.81 10.67 22.07
C PRO A 43 -33.17 10.73 23.46
N SER A 44 -31.86 10.78 23.54
CA SER A 44 -31.16 11.17 24.76
C SER A 44 -30.46 12.52 24.60
N ARG A 45 -31.02 13.46 25.34
CA ARG A 45 -30.47 14.71 25.90
C ARG A 45 -29.13 15.19 25.37
N ALA A 46 -29.20 16.39 24.78
CA ALA A 46 -28.10 17.31 24.69
C ALA A 46 -27.50 17.57 26.09
N GLN A 47 -26.24 17.24 26.28
CA GLN A 47 -25.40 17.80 27.31
C GLN A 47 -24.40 18.72 26.64
N ASP A 48 -24.46 19.98 27.06
CA ASP A 48 -23.45 21.00 26.82
C ASP A 48 -22.07 20.44 27.15
N ALA A 49 -21.27 20.23 26.13
CA ALA A 49 -19.84 20.04 26.31
C ALA A 49 -19.17 21.40 26.17
N GLY A 50 -19.04 22.07 27.32
CA GLY A 50 -18.19 23.22 27.46
C GLY A 50 -16.78 22.92 26.95
N SER A 51 -16.21 23.93 26.31
CA SER A 51 -14.82 24.07 25.93
C SER A 51 -13.88 23.59 27.06
N ALA A 52 -13.48 22.34 27.04
CA ALA A 52 -12.37 21.86 27.79
C ALA A 52 -11.14 21.98 26.87
N ALA A 53 -10.45 23.10 26.95
CA ALA A 53 -9.06 23.20 26.55
C ALA A 53 -8.28 22.22 27.42
N THR A 54 -8.17 20.97 26.98
CA THR A 54 -7.31 19.97 27.61
C THR A 54 -5.89 20.41 27.32
N GLU A 55 -5.19 20.92 28.34
CA GLU A 55 -3.74 21.10 28.33
C GLU A 55 -3.10 19.73 28.06
N PHE A 56 -2.66 19.56 26.84
CA PHE A 56 -1.96 18.35 26.41
C PHE A 56 -0.50 18.42 26.88
N PHE A 57 -0.22 17.92 28.08
CA PHE A 57 1.13 17.55 28.51
C PHE A 57 1.51 16.19 27.85
N GLY A 58 1.76 16.19 26.54
CA GLY A 58 2.24 15.03 25.80
C GLY A 58 3.43 15.43 24.92
N ARG A 59 4.42 14.54 24.83
CA ARG A 59 5.61 14.67 23.97
C ARG A 59 5.23 14.50 22.48
N GLY A 60 4.36 15.34 21.94
CA GLY A 60 3.93 15.30 20.56
C GLY A 60 3.91 16.68 19.91
N VAL A 61 3.99 16.71 18.58
CA VAL A 61 3.81 17.91 17.77
C VAL A 61 2.39 17.90 17.21
N ALA A 62 1.64 18.97 17.46
CA ALA A 62 0.33 19.20 16.85
C ALA A 62 0.51 19.85 15.47
N ILE A 63 0.04 19.20 14.41
CA ILE A 63 0.02 19.76 13.06
C ILE A 63 -1.40 20.23 12.79
N SER A 64 -1.57 21.54 12.65
CA SER A 64 -2.83 22.17 12.25
C SER A 64 -2.80 22.42 10.75
N VAL A 65 -3.60 21.69 9.99
CA VAL A 65 -3.70 21.87 8.54
C VAL A 65 -4.91 22.73 8.24
N VAL A 66 -4.68 23.87 7.58
CA VAL A 66 -5.74 24.77 7.09
C VAL A 66 -5.84 24.59 5.59
N VAL A 67 -7.05 24.25 5.13
CA VAL A 67 -7.30 23.95 3.71
C VAL A 67 -8.12 25.09 3.11
N HIS A 68 -7.53 25.71 2.11
CA HIS A 68 -8.09 26.84 1.37
C HIS A 68 -8.49 26.42 -0.05
N ASP A 69 -9.44 27.12 -0.61
CA ASP A 69 -9.72 27.07 -2.03
C ASP A 69 -8.76 27.97 -2.84
N SER A 70 -8.96 28.07 -4.14
CA SER A 70 -8.15 28.90 -5.03
C SER A 70 -8.31 30.41 -4.82
N SER A 71 -9.33 30.85 -4.07
CA SER A 71 -9.56 32.24 -3.67
C SER A 71 -8.87 32.59 -2.34
N GLY A 72 -8.39 31.59 -1.61
CA GLY A 72 -7.79 31.73 -0.29
C GLY A 72 -8.79 31.64 0.86
N GLU A 73 -10.06 31.33 0.59
CA GLU A 73 -11.05 31.07 1.62
C GLU A 73 -10.96 29.62 2.12
N ALA A 74 -11.27 29.41 3.40
CA ALA A 74 -11.31 28.07 3.96
C ALA A 74 -12.43 27.26 3.31
N ILE A 75 -12.13 26.03 2.87
CA ILE A 75 -13.13 25.18 2.21
C ILE A 75 -14.26 24.81 3.18
N SER A 76 -15.49 24.90 2.72
CA SER A 76 -16.67 24.48 3.47
C SER A 76 -16.95 22.98 3.37
N ASN A 77 -16.54 22.35 2.27
CA ASN A 77 -16.68 20.91 2.08
C ASN A 77 -15.69 20.14 2.96
N PRO A 78 -16.09 18.99 3.54
CA PRO A 78 -15.16 18.17 4.29
C PRO A 78 -14.04 17.63 3.38
N ALA A 79 -12.78 17.83 3.80
CA ALA A 79 -11.62 17.27 3.18
C ALA A 79 -10.98 16.23 4.09
N VAL A 80 -10.33 15.25 3.48
CA VAL A 80 -9.52 14.25 4.18
C VAL A 80 -8.07 14.70 4.11
N VAL A 81 -7.46 14.91 5.28
CA VAL A 81 -6.04 15.25 5.43
C VAL A 81 -5.32 13.99 5.87
N LYS A 82 -4.34 13.56 5.08
CA LYS A 82 -3.48 12.41 5.36
C LYS A 82 -2.05 12.89 5.55
N LEU A 83 -1.39 12.37 6.55
CA LEU A 83 0.01 12.67 6.85
C LEU A 83 0.86 11.44 6.58
N PHE A 84 2.00 11.63 5.91
CA PHE A 84 2.95 10.57 5.61
C PHE A 84 4.36 10.99 6.04
N ARG A 85 5.16 10.01 6.47
CA ARG A 85 6.61 10.13 6.64
C ARG A 85 7.28 9.28 5.56
N GLY A 86 7.76 9.93 4.51
CA GLY A 86 8.12 9.22 3.29
C GLY A 86 6.91 8.51 2.68
N THR A 87 6.92 7.17 2.64
CA THR A 87 5.80 6.36 2.16
C THR A 87 4.88 5.83 3.27
N ILE A 88 5.18 6.14 4.53
CA ILE A 88 4.52 5.60 5.73
C ILE A 88 3.42 6.56 6.18
N PRO A 89 2.16 6.09 6.30
CA PRO A 89 1.10 6.90 6.91
C PRO A 89 1.42 7.19 8.38
N ALA A 90 1.42 8.48 8.74
CA ALA A 90 1.67 8.95 10.09
C ALA A 90 0.40 9.45 10.80
N GLY A 91 -0.69 9.68 10.04
CA GLY A 91 -1.98 10.09 10.60
C GLY A 91 -2.99 10.43 9.52
N GLN A 92 -4.26 10.53 9.93
CA GLN A 92 -5.36 10.97 9.07
C GLN A 92 -6.41 11.71 9.92
N ALA A 93 -6.95 12.80 9.38
CA ALA A 93 -8.05 13.55 9.98
C ALA A 93 -9.00 14.08 8.89
N GLN A 94 -10.24 14.39 9.27
CA GLN A 94 -11.15 15.14 8.39
C GLN A 94 -11.17 16.62 8.82
N THR A 95 -11.32 17.50 7.85
CA THR A 95 -11.46 18.92 8.15
C THR A 95 -12.84 19.23 8.71
N THR A 96 -12.85 20.13 9.71
CA THR A 96 -14.04 20.80 10.20
C THR A 96 -13.85 22.29 9.92
N LEU A 97 -14.73 22.89 9.13
CA LEU A 97 -14.60 24.30 8.69
C LEU A 97 -13.21 24.61 8.07
N GLY A 98 -12.74 23.72 7.20
CA GLY A 98 -11.47 23.86 6.52
C GLY A 98 -10.22 23.58 7.37
N ARG A 99 -10.35 23.15 8.63
CA ARG A 99 -9.21 22.84 9.53
C ARG A 99 -9.21 21.39 9.96
N ALA A 100 -8.01 20.80 10.03
CA ALA A 100 -7.78 19.48 10.60
C ALA A 100 -6.58 19.53 11.55
N GLU A 101 -6.63 18.77 12.63
CA GLU A 101 -5.52 18.63 13.58
C GLU A 101 -5.03 17.17 13.58
N LEU A 102 -3.73 17.01 13.50
CA LEU A 102 -3.02 15.73 13.56
C LEU A 102 -1.93 15.84 14.63
N VAL A 103 -1.68 14.77 15.35
CA VAL A 103 -0.61 14.72 16.36
C VAL A 103 0.39 13.66 15.94
N VAL A 104 1.67 14.05 15.92
CA VAL A 104 2.79 13.14 15.67
C VAL A 104 3.75 13.17 16.85
N ASN A 105 4.34 12.01 17.16
CA ASN A 105 5.25 11.85 18.29
C ASN A 105 6.73 11.92 17.87
N GLU A 106 6.99 12.18 16.60
CA GLU A 106 8.33 12.18 16.03
C GLU A 106 8.60 13.47 15.24
N LEU A 107 9.86 13.92 15.28
CA LEU A 107 10.35 15.01 14.44
C LEU A 107 10.83 14.46 13.09
N GLY A 108 10.85 15.31 12.07
CA GLY A 108 11.37 14.96 10.74
C GLY A 108 10.51 15.51 9.61
N ASP A 109 10.74 14.98 8.42
CA ASP A 109 10.03 15.40 7.22
C ASP A 109 8.75 14.59 7.01
N PHE A 110 7.65 15.30 6.78
CA PHE A 110 6.34 14.74 6.53
C PHE A 110 5.75 15.31 5.24
N THR A 111 4.90 14.54 4.59
CA THR A 111 4.08 14.98 3.45
C THR A 111 2.62 15.00 3.88
N VAL A 112 2.00 16.16 3.80
CA VAL A 112 0.55 16.37 3.97
C VAL A 112 -0.12 16.18 2.63
N VAL A 113 -1.10 15.29 2.54
CA VAL A 113 -1.93 15.06 1.35
C VAL A 113 -3.36 15.42 1.70
N VAL A 114 -3.97 16.29 0.89
CA VAL A 114 -5.36 16.73 1.10
C VAL A 114 -6.22 16.32 -0.09
N GLU A 115 -7.34 15.67 0.22
CA GLU A 115 -8.34 15.23 -0.76
C GLU A 115 -9.70 15.78 -0.38
N ALA A 116 -10.35 16.49 -1.31
CA ALA A 116 -11.71 17.00 -1.13
C ALA A 116 -12.54 16.79 -2.40
N ALA A 117 -13.84 16.54 -2.22
CA ALA A 117 -14.76 16.38 -3.35
C ALA A 117 -14.83 17.67 -4.20
N GLY A 118 -14.58 17.52 -5.50
CA GLY A 118 -14.59 18.64 -6.45
C GLY A 118 -13.25 19.37 -6.59
N TYR A 119 -12.20 18.93 -5.87
CA TYR A 119 -10.86 19.52 -5.92
C TYR A 119 -9.81 18.49 -6.34
N ALA A 120 -8.74 18.96 -6.97
CA ALA A 120 -7.57 18.12 -7.25
C ALA A 120 -6.85 17.78 -5.92
N SER A 121 -6.44 16.53 -5.75
CA SER A 121 -5.62 16.14 -4.61
C SER A 121 -4.32 16.93 -4.62
N THR A 122 -3.97 17.53 -3.48
CA THR A 122 -2.79 18.38 -3.31
C THR A 122 -1.90 17.80 -2.23
N GLN A 123 -0.59 17.87 -2.42
CA GLN A 123 0.39 17.46 -1.42
C GLN A 123 1.35 18.60 -1.10
N LYS A 124 1.78 18.66 0.17
CA LYS A 124 2.74 19.65 0.66
C LYS A 124 3.71 18.97 1.64
N ASP A 125 5.00 19.17 1.41
CA ASP A 125 6.02 18.68 2.31
C ASP A 125 6.21 19.66 3.49
N VAL A 126 6.39 19.12 4.69
CA VAL A 126 6.50 19.87 5.95
C VAL A 126 7.62 19.26 6.79
N SER A 127 8.61 20.08 7.16
CA SER A 127 9.69 19.67 8.07
C SER A 127 9.36 20.10 9.50
N ILE A 128 9.29 19.14 10.41
CA ILE A 128 9.03 19.36 11.84
C ILE A 128 10.34 19.24 12.58
N ILE A 129 10.90 20.38 12.97
CA ILE A 129 12.23 20.47 13.57
C ILE A 129 12.22 20.66 15.10
N ALA A 130 11.05 20.95 15.68
CA ALA A 130 10.89 21.16 17.13
C ALA A 130 9.51 20.73 17.60
N ASN A 131 9.40 20.41 18.90
CA ASN A 131 8.11 20.14 19.54
C ASN A 131 7.25 21.43 19.62
N GLY A 132 5.96 21.28 19.44
CA GLY A 132 5.02 22.41 19.51
C GLY A 132 3.86 22.28 18.53
N ARG A 133 3.34 23.39 18.06
CA ARG A 133 2.29 23.44 17.05
C ARG A 133 2.86 23.95 15.74
N VAL A 134 2.59 23.23 14.66
CA VAL A 134 2.96 23.60 13.29
C VAL A 134 1.67 23.85 12.50
N GLU A 135 1.55 25.02 11.88
CA GLU A 135 0.43 25.34 10.99
C GLU A 135 0.84 25.16 9.54
N VAL A 136 -0.02 24.50 8.75
CA VAL A 136 0.25 24.15 7.35
C VAL A 136 -0.94 24.58 6.49
N ASP A 137 -0.76 25.62 5.69
CA ASP A 137 -1.75 26.01 4.70
C ASP A 137 -1.63 25.18 3.44
N VAL A 138 -2.76 24.63 2.98
CA VAL A 138 -2.86 23.88 1.73
C VAL A 138 -3.94 24.49 0.87
N TYR A 139 -3.58 24.87 -0.37
CA TYR A 139 -4.51 25.48 -1.33
C TYR A 139 -4.97 24.43 -2.32
N LEU A 140 -6.28 24.22 -2.40
CA LEU A 140 -6.90 23.30 -3.33
C LEU A 140 -7.37 24.03 -4.59
N HIS A 141 -7.13 23.40 -5.73
CA HIS A 141 -7.66 23.88 -7.00
C HIS A 141 -8.88 23.07 -7.39
N PRO A 142 -10.02 23.72 -7.73
CA PRO A 142 -11.21 23.01 -8.18
C PRO A 142 -10.88 22.19 -9.42
N VAL A 143 -11.38 20.95 -9.46
CA VAL A 143 -11.31 20.14 -10.68
C VAL A 143 -12.26 20.79 -11.68
N SER A 144 -11.71 21.60 -12.56
CA SER A 144 -12.44 22.18 -13.68
C SER A 144 -13.09 21.07 -14.49
N ALA A 145 -14.39 21.17 -14.77
CA ALA A 145 -15.10 20.21 -15.64
C ALA A 145 -14.43 20.03 -17.01
N ASN A 146 -13.47 20.89 -17.35
CA ASN A 146 -12.64 20.88 -18.55
C ASN A 146 -11.21 20.37 -18.31
N GLN A 147 -10.78 20.07 -17.08
CA GLN A 147 -9.49 19.40 -16.85
C GLN A 147 -9.63 17.89 -17.04
N LYS A 148 -9.90 17.50 -18.25
CA LYS A 148 -9.68 16.16 -18.76
C LYS A 148 -8.18 16.00 -18.99
N GLY A 149 -7.42 15.71 -17.93
CA GLY A 149 -6.02 15.31 -18.04
C GLY A 149 -5.07 16.10 -17.13
N VAL A 150 -4.10 15.38 -16.58
CA VAL A 150 -2.91 15.96 -15.95
C VAL A 150 -2.18 16.80 -17.02
N PRO A 151 -1.70 18.02 -16.73
CA PRO A 151 -0.93 18.78 -17.71
C PRO A 151 0.21 17.95 -18.30
N GLY A 152 0.17 17.72 -19.61
CA GLY A 152 1.16 16.88 -20.31
C GLY A 152 0.75 15.42 -20.52
N ARG A 153 -0.34 14.93 -19.92
CA ARG A 153 -0.82 13.56 -20.17
C ARG A 153 -1.70 13.54 -21.45
N PRO A 154 -1.41 12.66 -22.41
CA PRO A 154 -2.26 12.51 -23.59
C PRO A 154 -3.71 12.17 -23.22
N LEU A 155 -4.67 12.74 -23.93
CA LEU A 155 -6.08 12.39 -23.73
C LEU A 155 -6.43 11.13 -24.52
N LEU A 156 -6.98 10.16 -23.84
CA LEU A 156 -7.46 8.93 -24.47
C LEU A 156 -8.81 9.17 -25.14
N ALA A 157 -8.90 8.87 -26.42
CA ALA A 157 -10.17 8.96 -27.17
C ALA A 157 -11.28 8.10 -26.52
N PRO A 158 -12.55 8.52 -26.51
CA PRO A 158 -13.63 7.84 -25.78
C PRO A 158 -13.76 6.34 -26.07
N LYS A 159 -13.58 5.92 -27.32
CA LYS A 159 -13.63 4.51 -27.71
C LYS A 159 -12.47 3.70 -27.14
N ALA A 160 -11.27 4.28 -27.14
CA ALA A 160 -10.09 3.64 -26.55
C ALA A 160 -10.18 3.61 -25.02
N LYS A 161 -10.66 4.70 -24.39
CA LYS A 161 -10.93 4.74 -22.95
C LYS A 161 -11.91 3.64 -22.54
N LYS A 162 -13.02 3.50 -23.26
CA LYS A 162 -14.00 2.43 -23.01
C LYS A 162 -13.35 1.04 -23.06
N ALA A 163 -12.53 0.76 -24.07
CA ALA A 163 -11.82 -0.52 -24.18
C ALA A 163 -10.81 -0.74 -23.02
N VAL A 164 -10.14 0.31 -22.55
CA VAL A 164 -9.26 0.22 -21.36
C VAL A 164 -10.07 -0.07 -20.11
N ASP A 165 -11.17 0.64 -19.87
CA ASP A 165 -12.02 0.46 -18.71
C ASP A 165 -12.65 -0.95 -18.69
N GLU A 166 -13.15 -1.46 -19.84
CA GLU A 166 -13.69 -2.82 -20.01
C GLU A 166 -12.59 -3.87 -19.72
N GLY A 167 -11.40 -3.70 -20.24
CA GLY A 167 -10.29 -4.61 -20.00
C GLY A 167 -9.83 -4.65 -18.54
N LEU A 168 -9.74 -3.51 -17.85
CA LEU A 168 -9.44 -3.45 -16.41
C LEU A 168 -10.56 -4.10 -15.58
N GLN A 169 -11.81 -3.92 -15.98
CA GLN A 169 -12.96 -4.56 -15.33
C GLN A 169 -12.94 -6.08 -15.52
N ALA A 170 -12.59 -6.56 -16.71
CA ALA A 170 -12.41 -7.98 -16.99
C ALA A 170 -11.28 -8.59 -16.14
N LEU A 171 -10.16 -7.87 -15.95
CA LEU A 171 -9.07 -8.28 -15.05
C LEU A 171 -9.53 -8.38 -13.59
N ALA A 172 -10.32 -7.42 -13.12
CA ALA A 172 -10.91 -7.44 -11.78
C ALA A 172 -11.87 -8.63 -11.59
N ALA A 173 -12.60 -8.99 -12.63
CA ALA A 173 -13.47 -10.19 -12.68
C ALA A 173 -12.71 -11.50 -12.92
N ASN A 174 -11.35 -11.44 -12.99
CA ASN A 174 -10.48 -12.58 -13.32
C ASN A 174 -10.78 -13.24 -14.68
N ASN A 175 -11.35 -12.48 -15.62
CA ASN A 175 -11.61 -12.92 -17.00
C ASN A 175 -10.45 -12.47 -17.91
N LEU A 176 -9.39 -13.26 -17.92
CA LEU A 176 -8.17 -12.93 -18.66
C LEU A 176 -8.38 -12.90 -20.18
N ALA A 177 -9.25 -13.76 -20.70
CA ALA A 177 -9.51 -13.83 -22.15
C ALA A 177 -10.19 -12.54 -22.67
N GLU A 178 -11.18 -12.03 -21.96
CA GLU A 178 -11.85 -10.77 -22.32
C GLU A 178 -10.91 -9.58 -22.12
N ALA A 179 -10.15 -9.56 -21.00
CA ALA A 179 -9.15 -8.52 -20.78
C ALA A 179 -8.10 -8.43 -21.90
N GLN A 180 -7.66 -9.58 -22.43
CA GLN A 180 -6.72 -9.65 -23.55
C GLN A 180 -7.32 -9.14 -24.85
N LYS A 181 -8.58 -9.44 -25.11
CA LYS A 181 -9.33 -8.96 -26.26
C LYS A 181 -9.50 -7.43 -26.22
N ASP A 182 -9.90 -6.90 -25.05
CA ASP A 182 -10.06 -5.47 -24.86
C ASP A 182 -8.72 -4.71 -24.89
N ALA A 183 -7.66 -5.27 -24.34
CA ALA A 183 -6.31 -4.73 -24.47
C ALA A 183 -5.85 -4.66 -25.93
N SER A 184 -6.18 -5.69 -26.73
CA SER A 184 -5.87 -5.70 -28.17
C SER A 184 -6.67 -4.63 -28.91
N LYS A 185 -7.95 -4.46 -28.59
CA LYS A 185 -8.82 -3.40 -29.12
C LYS A 185 -8.32 -2.01 -28.74
N ALA A 186 -7.96 -1.79 -27.46
CA ALA A 186 -7.40 -0.53 -26.99
C ALA A 186 -6.10 -0.19 -27.72
N ARG A 187 -5.22 -1.17 -27.94
CA ARG A 187 -3.97 -1.01 -28.67
C ARG A 187 -4.16 -0.58 -30.14
N LEU A 188 -5.17 -1.12 -30.81
CA LEU A 188 -5.50 -0.71 -32.17
C LEU A 188 -5.98 0.74 -32.22
N LEU A 189 -6.69 1.20 -31.19
CA LEU A 189 -7.27 2.55 -31.12
C LEU A 189 -6.25 3.61 -30.67
N ALA A 190 -5.31 3.26 -29.77
CA ALA A 190 -4.32 4.19 -29.21
C ALA A 190 -3.03 3.47 -28.80
N PRO A 191 -2.19 3.03 -29.74
CA PRO A 191 -1.09 2.07 -29.50
C PRO A 191 0.02 2.59 -28.58
N GLY A 192 0.20 3.90 -28.47
CA GLY A 192 1.25 4.54 -27.65
C GLY A 192 0.73 5.19 -26.38
N HIS A 193 -0.57 5.09 -26.08
CA HIS A 193 -1.13 5.77 -24.91
C HIS A 193 -0.76 5.05 -23.61
N PRO A 194 -0.31 5.76 -22.55
CA PRO A 194 0.14 5.13 -21.30
C PRO A 194 -0.91 4.23 -20.64
N ASP A 195 -2.21 4.60 -20.64
CA ASP A 195 -3.27 3.75 -20.09
C ASP A 195 -3.45 2.44 -20.86
N VAL A 196 -3.24 2.47 -22.18
CA VAL A 196 -3.31 1.27 -23.03
C VAL A 196 -2.11 0.36 -22.79
N LEU A 197 -0.92 0.94 -22.70
CA LEU A 197 0.29 0.20 -22.36
C LEU A 197 0.21 -0.39 -20.95
N TYR A 198 -0.32 0.37 -19.99
CA TYR A 198 -0.59 -0.13 -18.63
C TYR A 198 -1.53 -1.34 -18.64
N LEU A 199 -2.67 -1.26 -19.34
CA LEU A 199 -3.56 -2.41 -19.47
C LEU A 199 -2.86 -3.64 -20.06
N GLN A 200 -2.06 -3.46 -21.11
CA GLN A 200 -1.25 -4.52 -21.71
C GLN A 200 -0.27 -5.12 -20.70
N GLY A 201 0.44 -4.28 -19.96
CA GLY A 201 1.38 -4.71 -18.91
C GLY A 201 0.69 -5.53 -17.83
N VAL A 202 -0.50 -5.13 -17.36
CA VAL A 202 -1.25 -5.88 -16.35
C VAL A 202 -1.78 -7.20 -16.90
N VAL A 203 -2.21 -7.26 -18.17
CA VAL A 203 -2.57 -8.53 -18.84
C VAL A 203 -1.38 -9.48 -18.87
N LEU A 204 -0.20 -9.01 -19.25
CA LEU A 204 1.04 -9.80 -19.28
C LEU A 204 1.44 -10.28 -17.86
N LEU A 205 1.26 -9.45 -16.83
CA LEU A 205 1.45 -9.86 -15.43
C LEU A 205 0.55 -11.03 -15.06
N LYS A 206 -0.73 -10.99 -15.45
CA LYS A 206 -1.68 -12.10 -15.23
C LYS A 206 -1.33 -13.36 -16.02
N GLN A 207 -0.75 -13.21 -17.17
CA GLN A 207 -0.22 -14.30 -18.00
C GLN A 207 1.11 -14.87 -17.48
N ARG A 208 1.71 -14.23 -16.46
CA ARG A 208 3.04 -14.55 -15.92
C ARG A 208 4.19 -14.33 -16.92
N ASP A 209 3.97 -13.51 -17.93
CA ASP A 209 5.04 -13.07 -18.86
C ASP A 209 5.71 -11.81 -18.27
N TRP A 210 6.47 -12.06 -17.18
CA TRP A 210 7.04 -11.00 -16.35
C TRP A 210 7.99 -10.09 -17.13
N SER A 211 8.78 -10.66 -18.04
CA SER A 211 9.76 -9.90 -18.80
C SER A 211 9.12 -8.96 -19.80
N LYS A 212 8.07 -9.40 -20.50
CA LYS A 212 7.33 -8.51 -21.40
C LYS A 212 6.50 -7.48 -20.62
N ALA A 213 5.97 -7.87 -19.44
CA ALA A 213 5.29 -6.93 -18.58
C ALA A 213 6.23 -5.79 -18.12
N GLU A 214 7.47 -6.13 -17.71
CA GLU A 214 8.51 -5.16 -17.36
C GLU A 214 8.74 -4.18 -18.51
N GLU A 215 9.04 -4.67 -19.72
CA GLU A 215 9.32 -3.83 -20.91
C GLU A 215 8.20 -2.83 -21.20
N VAL A 216 6.95 -3.32 -21.23
CA VAL A 216 5.77 -2.48 -21.52
C VAL A 216 5.51 -1.46 -20.40
N LEU A 217 5.68 -1.87 -19.13
CA LEU A 217 5.44 -1.01 -17.98
C LEU A 217 6.55 0.04 -17.80
N GLU A 218 7.81 -0.29 -18.09
CA GLU A 218 8.89 0.69 -18.16
C GLU A 218 8.60 1.77 -19.20
N LYS A 219 8.18 1.37 -20.40
CA LYS A 219 7.76 2.32 -21.42
C LYS A 219 6.59 3.18 -20.93
N THR A 220 5.63 2.60 -20.23
CA THR A 220 4.50 3.33 -19.65
C THR A 220 4.96 4.42 -18.69
N THR A 221 5.87 4.08 -17.76
CA THR A 221 6.40 5.01 -16.74
C THR A 221 7.31 6.08 -17.32
N GLN A 222 7.97 5.81 -18.46
CA GLN A 222 8.75 6.79 -19.21
C GLN A 222 7.84 7.84 -19.91
N ILE A 223 6.71 7.39 -20.47
CA ILE A 223 5.74 8.27 -21.16
C ILE A 223 4.93 9.09 -20.14
N ASP A 224 4.51 8.46 -19.04
CA ASP A 224 3.74 9.10 -17.96
C ASP A 224 4.42 8.87 -16.59
N PRO A 225 5.34 9.75 -16.18
CA PRO A 225 6.03 9.65 -14.88
C PRO A 225 5.12 9.86 -13.65
N ALA A 226 3.85 10.21 -13.88
CA ALA A 226 2.83 10.36 -12.84
C ALA A 226 1.87 9.15 -12.75
N HIS A 227 2.08 8.11 -13.56
CA HIS A 227 1.21 6.93 -13.59
C HIS A 227 1.48 5.97 -12.43
N ALA A 228 0.93 6.25 -11.26
CA ALA A 228 1.16 5.47 -10.03
C ALA A 228 0.95 3.95 -10.21
N ASN A 229 -0.15 3.56 -10.88
CA ASN A 229 -0.49 2.16 -11.10
C ASN A 229 0.52 1.44 -12.02
N ALA A 230 1.11 2.15 -13.00
CA ALA A 230 2.13 1.56 -13.85
C ALA A 230 3.43 1.31 -13.07
N PHE A 231 3.82 2.23 -12.18
CA PHE A 231 4.96 2.01 -11.28
C PHE A 231 4.72 0.83 -10.34
N ALA A 232 3.52 0.70 -9.76
CA ALA A 232 3.18 -0.44 -8.92
C ALA A 232 3.27 -1.76 -9.70
N ALA A 233 2.68 -1.81 -10.89
CA ALA A 233 2.71 -2.99 -11.75
C ALA A 233 4.13 -3.35 -12.20
N LEU A 234 4.97 -2.35 -12.51
CA LEU A 234 6.39 -2.55 -12.84
C LEU A 234 7.15 -3.18 -11.68
N GLY A 235 6.98 -2.62 -10.47
CA GLY A 235 7.60 -3.20 -9.29
C GLY A 235 7.15 -4.63 -8.99
N MET A 236 5.87 -4.95 -9.22
CA MET A 236 5.37 -6.33 -9.12
C MET A 236 5.97 -7.25 -10.18
N ALA A 237 6.16 -6.78 -11.43
CA ALA A 237 6.81 -7.55 -12.48
C ALA A 237 8.25 -7.90 -12.09
N LEU A 238 9.00 -6.93 -11.56
CA LEU A 238 10.38 -7.08 -11.08
C LEU A 238 10.45 -8.04 -9.88
N CYS A 239 9.57 -7.91 -8.90
CA CYS A 239 9.48 -8.84 -7.76
C CYS A 239 9.24 -10.28 -8.22
N ASN A 240 8.38 -10.49 -9.22
CA ASN A 240 8.07 -11.82 -9.75
C ASN A 240 9.22 -12.44 -10.52
N GLN A 241 10.14 -11.64 -11.02
CA GLN A 241 11.40 -12.07 -11.62
C GLN A 241 12.54 -12.28 -10.60
N GLY A 242 12.31 -11.99 -9.33
CA GLY A 242 13.35 -11.99 -8.29
C GLY A 242 14.29 -10.79 -8.33
N LYS A 243 14.01 -9.77 -9.15
CA LYS A 243 14.77 -8.52 -9.26
C LYS A 243 14.38 -7.53 -8.15
N TYR A 244 14.56 -7.97 -6.89
CA TYR A 244 14.03 -7.25 -5.72
C TYR A 244 14.66 -5.87 -5.54
N GLU A 245 15.95 -5.71 -5.81
CA GLU A 245 16.65 -4.43 -5.72
C GLU A 245 16.06 -3.41 -6.71
N ALA A 246 15.87 -3.82 -7.94
CA ALA A 246 15.28 -2.98 -8.98
C ALA A 246 13.79 -2.64 -8.72
N ALA A 247 13.09 -3.51 -7.97
CA ALA A 247 11.67 -3.33 -7.69
C ALA A 247 11.37 -2.20 -6.66
N VAL A 248 12.32 -1.88 -5.78
CA VAL A 248 12.10 -0.91 -4.68
C VAL A 248 11.74 0.48 -5.22
N THR A 249 12.56 1.02 -6.10
CA THR A 249 12.36 2.39 -6.63
C THR A 249 10.99 2.59 -7.27
N PRO A 250 10.52 1.73 -8.20
CA PRO A 250 9.19 1.88 -8.77
C PRO A 250 8.06 1.69 -7.75
N LEU A 251 8.20 0.77 -6.77
CA LEU A 251 7.18 0.58 -5.74
C LEU A 251 7.08 1.78 -4.80
N GLU A 252 8.20 2.33 -4.35
CA GLU A 252 8.22 3.57 -3.57
C GLU A 252 7.64 4.74 -4.35
N ARG A 253 7.98 4.85 -5.64
CA ARG A 253 7.42 5.89 -6.52
C ARG A 253 5.91 5.75 -6.65
N ALA A 254 5.39 4.54 -6.82
CA ALA A 254 3.96 4.27 -6.87
C ALA A 254 3.23 4.74 -5.58
N LEU A 255 3.79 4.42 -4.42
CA LEU A 255 3.23 4.83 -3.12
C LEU A 255 3.34 6.34 -2.89
N LYS A 256 4.41 6.99 -3.37
CA LYS A 256 4.56 8.45 -3.33
C LYS A 256 3.52 9.15 -4.19
N LEU A 257 3.23 8.62 -5.39
CA LEU A 257 2.24 9.18 -6.30
C LEU A 257 0.80 8.92 -5.85
N ASN A 258 0.55 7.78 -5.23
CA ASN A 258 -0.76 7.41 -4.70
C ASN A 258 -0.61 6.75 -3.33
N PRO A 259 -0.56 7.54 -2.24
CA PRO A 259 -0.40 7.02 -0.88
C PRO A 259 -1.66 6.34 -0.31
N ALA A 260 -2.73 6.17 -1.12
CA ALA A 260 -3.99 5.61 -0.67
C ALA A 260 -3.84 4.27 0.07
N PRO A 261 -4.62 4.01 1.13
CA PRO A 261 -4.55 2.76 1.90
C PRO A 261 -4.94 1.52 1.10
N ALA A 262 -5.65 1.68 -0.02
CA ALA A 262 -6.14 0.57 -0.85
C ALA A 262 -5.03 -0.24 -1.58
N SER A 263 -3.81 0.30 -1.67
CA SER A 263 -2.69 -0.37 -2.37
C SER A 263 -1.94 -1.34 -1.44
N TRP A 264 -2.64 -2.26 -0.79
CA TRP A 264 -2.03 -3.25 0.09
C TRP A 264 -1.08 -4.20 -0.67
N ASP A 265 -1.42 -4.53 -1.91
CA ASP A 265 -0.61 -5.36 -2.81
C ASP A 265 0.72 -4.70 -3.18
N THR A 266 0.73 -3.38 -3.43
CA THR A 266 1.96 -2.61 -3.66
C THR A 266 2.85 -2.59 -2.42
N ARG A 267 2.27 -2.37 -1.23
CA ARG A 267 3.01 -2.41 0.04
C ARG A 267 3.55 -3.79 0.35
N TRP A 268 2.78 -4.83 0.05
CA TRP A 268 3.24 -6.20 0.21
C TRP A 268 4.41 -6.54 -0.73
N ALA A 269 4.32 -6.11 -2.00
CA ALA A 269 5.42 -6.28 -2.94
C ALA A 269 6.69 -5.55 -2.47
N LEU A 270 6.54 -4.32 -1.94
CA LEU A 270 7.64 -3.54 -1.38
C LEU A 270 8.22 -4.20 -0.11
N ALA A 271 7.35 -4.68 0.79
CA ALA A 271 7.79 -5.42 1.98
C ALA A 271 8.64 -6.66 1.60
N LYS A 272 8.19 -7.40 0.59
CA LYS A 272 8.93 -8.55 0.07
C LYS A 272 10.28 -8.14 -0.52
N ALA A 273 10.32 -7.04 -1.26
CA ALA A 273 11.56 -6.53 -1.84
C ALA A 273 12.54 -6.07 -0.74
N TYR A 274 12.08 -5.37 0.28
CA TYR A 274 12.88 -4.99 1.44
C TYR A 274 13.41 -6.19 2.22
N TYR A 275 12.56 -7.18 2.47
CA TYR A 275 12.95 -8.40 3.17
C TYR A 275 14.11 -9.13 2.46
N GLN A 276 14.04 -9.23 1.13
CA GLN A 276 15.08 -9.88 0.33
C GLN A 276 16.40 -9.10 0.32
N GLN A 277 16.36 -7.81 0.62
CA GLN A 277 17.54 -6.95 0.79
C GLN A 277 18.02 -6.85 2.24
N ALA A 278 17.52 -7.70 3.14
CA ALA A 278 17.80 -7.66 4.58
C ALA A 278 17.43 -6.34 5.29
N ARG A 279 16.56 -5.54 4.67
CA ARG A 279 15.97 -4.33 5.26
C ARG A 279 14.73 -4.72 6.06
N TYR A 280 14.96 -5.41 7.18
CA TYR A 280 13.90 -6.13 7.90
C TYR A 280 12.92 -5.21 8.62
N ASP A 281 13.38 -4.06 9.13
CA ASP A 281 12.50 -3.09 9.80
C ASP A 281 11.51 -2.46 8.82
N GLU A 282 11.99 -2.06 7.63
CA GLU A 282 11.12 -1.54 6.58
C GLU A 282 10.18 -2.62 6.04
N ALA A 283 10.68 -3.86 5.91
CA ALA A 283 9.86 -4.99 5.49
C ALA A 283 8.73 -5.26 6.50
N LEU A 284 9.04 -5.24 7.80
CA LEU A 284 8.06 -5.39 8.86
C LEU A 284 6.98 -4.31 8.78
N LEU A 285 7.40 -3.07 8.68
CA LEU A 285 6.51 -1.93 8.63
C LEU A 285 5.56 -2.00 7.42
N MET A 286 6.09 -2.24 6.21
CA MET A 286 5.29 -2.34 4.99
C MET A 286 4.36 -3.56 5.02
N SER A 287 4.79 -4.70 5.55
CA SER A 287 3.94 -5.89 5.67
C SER A 287 2.81 -5.70 6.68
N GLN A 288 3.04 -5.02 7.81
CA GLN A 288 1.98 -4.68 8.77
C GLN A 288 0.93 -3.74 8.14
N TYR A 289 1.35 -2.75 7.35
CA TYR A 289 0.42 -1.90 6.61
C TYR A 289 -0.37 -2.68 5.56
N ALA A 290 0.29 -3.55 4.81
CA ALA A 290 -0.38 -4.41 3.85
C ALA A 290 -1.42 -5.30 4.54
N LEU A 291 -1.08 -5.88 5.70
CA LEU A 291 -1.97 -6.74 6.47
C LEU A 291 -3.20 -5.99 6.96
N SER A 292 -3.02 -4.80 7.56
CA SER A 292 -4.14 -3.99 8.05
C SER A 292 -5.08 -3.57 6.92
N SER A 293 -4.53 -3.18 5.76
CA SER A 293 -5.29 -2.73 4.60
C SER A 293 -5.99 -3.86 3.85
N SER A 294 -5.44 -5.09 3.87
CA SER A 294 -6.04 -6.30 3.28
C SER A 294 -7.17 -6.89 4.13
N LYS A 295 -7.52 -6.26 5.27
CA LYS A 295 -8.50 -6.76 6.24
C LYS A 295 -8.17 -8.17 6.76
N ARG A 296 -6.89 -8.47 6.90
CA ARG A 296 -6.36 -9.76 7.37
C ARG A 296 -6.87 -10.98 6.58
N LYS A 297 -6.98 -10.87 5.27
CA LYS A 297 -7.42 -11.96 4.38
C LYS A 297 -6.33 -12.44 3.43
N ALA A 298 -5.07 -12.28 3.83
CA ALA A 298 -3.92 -12.61 2.99
C ALA A 298 -2.86 -13.36 3.81
N PRO A 299 -2.95 -14.70 3.85
CA PRO A 299 -2.05 -15.56 4.64
C PRO A 299 -0.57 -15.34 4.30
N GLU A 300 -0.25 -15.01 3.06
CA GLU A 300 1.13 -14.74 2.63
C GLU A 300 1.70 -13.46 3.28
N ILE A 301 0.85 -12.47 3.57
CA ILE A 301 1.28 -11.24 4.26
C ILE A 301 1.53 -11.53 5.74
N GLU A 302 0.67 -12.31 6.39
CA GLU A 302 0.86 -12.70 7.80
C GLU A 302 2.17 -13.47 7.98
N LEU A 303 2.49 -14.38 7.08
CA LEU A 303 3.77 -15.07 7.10
C LEU A 303 4.96 -14.13 6.89
N LEU A 304 4.84 -13.14 6.02
CA LEU A 304 5.91 -12.14 5.83
C LEU A 304 6.09 -11.27 7.08
N VAL A 305 5.01 -10.92 7.78
CA VAL A 305 5.08 -10.24 9.08
C VAL A 305 5.86 -11.09 10.09
N ALA A 306 5.51 -12.38 10.23
CA ALA A 306 6.21 -13.30 11.13
C ALA A 306 7.69 -13.46 10.74
N GLN A 307 7.99 -13.53 9.44
CA GLN A 307 9.37 -13.56 8.93
C GLN A 307 10.16 -12.32 9.32
N SER A 308 9.58 -11.15 9.08
CA SER A 308 10.22 -9.87 9.39
C SER A 308 10.42 -9.70 10.89
N LEU A 309 9.43 -10.06 11.73
CA LEU A 309 9.55 -10.06 13.19
C LEU A 309 10.69 -10.97 13.68
N THR A 310 10.82 -12.15 13.09
CA THR A 310 11.92 -13.06 13.41
C THR A 310 13.28 -12.46 13.04
N ALA A 311 13.37 -11.83 11.88
CA ALA A 311 14.61 -11.25 11.37
C ALA A 311 15.08 -10.05 12.21
N VAL A 312 14.15 -9.24 12.75
CA VAL A 312 14.47 -8.13 13.68
C VAL A 312 14.62 -8.61 15.13
N GLY A 313 14.54 -9.90 15.41
CA GLY A 313 14.76 -10.46 16.75
C GLY A 313 13.55 -10.38 17.69
N ARG A 314 12.36 -9.98 17.21
CA ARG A 314 11.11 -9.92 17.98
C ARG A 314 10.42 -11.30 18.01
N TYR A 315 11.05 -12.26 18.65
CA TYR A 315 10.67 -13.66 18.56
C TYR A 315 9.31 -13.99 19.17
N GLU A 316 8.94 -13.37 20.29
CA GLU A 316 7.63 -13.58 20.91
C GLU A 316 6.50 -13.06 20.02
N ASP A 317 6.68 -11.89 19.41
CA ASP A 317 5.72 -11.33 18.48
C ASP A 317 5.61 -12.20 17.20
N ALA A 318 6.74 -12.72 16.73
CA ALA A 318 6.76 -13.65 15.60
C ALA A 318 5.99 -14.93 15.92
N ALA A 319 6.18 -15.48 17.12
CA ALA A 319 5.45 -16.67 17.57
C ALA A 319 3.95 -16.41 17.68
N GLN A 320 3.57 -15.24 18.18
CA GLN A 320 2.17 -14.83 18.23
C GLN A 320 1.56 -14.73 16.84
N ALA A 321 2.24 -14.08 15.88
CA ALA A 321 1.80 -13.99 14.50
C ALA A 321 1.65 -15.38 13.84
N LEU A 322 2.57 -16.32 14.11
CA LEU A 322 2.48 -17.68 13.61
C LEU A 322 1.31 -18.47 14.24
N ARG A 323 1.02 -18.27 15.54
CA ARG A 323 -0.15 -18.89 16.18
C ARG A 323 -1.47 -18.35 15.59
N GLU A 324 -1.56 -17.05 15.35
CA GLU A 324 -2.72 -16.43 14.70
C GLU A 324 -2.90 -16.97 13.28
N PHE A 325 -1.83 -17.02 12.49
CA PHE A 325 -1.84 -17.64 11.16
C PHE A 325 -2.34 -19.08 11.20
N LEU A 326 -1.84 -19.91 12.12
CA LEU A 326 -2.24 -21.32 12.24
C LEU A 326 -3.68 -21.51 12.72
N ARG A 327 -4.20 -20.57 13.52
CA ARG A 327 -5.59 -20.56 13.96
C ARG A 327 -6.50 -20.23 12.76
N ASP A 328 -6.15 -19.23 11.97
CA ASP A 328 -7.00 -18.68 10.92
C ASP A 328 -6.86 -19.45 9.59
N TYR A 329 -5.71 -20.15 9.39
CA TYR A 329 -5.36 -20.84 8.15
C TYR A 329 -4.78 -22.25 8.41
N ALA A 330 -5.45 -23.05 9.24
CA ALA A 330 -4.97 -24.37 9.66
C ALA A 330 -4.65 -25.33 8.50
N ASP A 331 -5.41 -25.22 7.39
CA ASP A 331 -5.29 -26.05 6.18
C ASP A 331 -4.47 -25.39 5.07
N HIS A 332 -3.84 -24.26 5.35
CA HIS A 332 -3.02 -23.59 4.34
C HIS A 332 -1.76 -24.43 4.06
N ARG A 333 -1.30 -24.45 2.81
CA ARG A 333 -0.11 -25.20 2.37
C ARG A 333 1.14 -24.91 3.23
N GLU A 334 1.26 -23.70 3.79
CA GLU A 334 2.38 -23.30 4.62
C GLU A 334 2.16 -23.57 6.12
N ALA A 335 1.01 -24.12 6.53
CA ALA A 335 0.72 -24.39 7.94
C ALA A 335 1.73 -25.36 8.59
N ALA A 336 2.16 -26.39 7.84
CA ALA A 336 3.19 -27.30 8.31
C ALA A 336 4.56 -26.59 8.51
N THR A 337 4.89 -25.64 7.63
CA THR A 337 6.11 -24.82 7.75
C THR A 337 6.03 -23.89 8.95
N ALA A 338 4.88 -23.25 9.19
CA ALA A 338 4.66 -22.38 10.32
C ALA A 338 4.74 -23.11 11.65
N ARG A 339 4.20 -24.36 11.75
CA ARG A 339 4.32 -25.21 12.96
C ARG A 339 5.79 -25.52 13.27
N ARG A 340 6.53 -26.03 12.27
CA ARG A 340 7.97 -26.32 12.43
C ARG A 340 8.78 -25.08 12.80
N TRP A 341 8.34 -23.92 12.38
CA TRP A 341 9.00 -22.66 12.74
C TRP A 341 8.76 -22.29 14.20
N LEU A 342 7.53 -22.40 14.70
CA LEU A 342 7.23 -22.24 16.13
C LEU A 342 8.04 -23.21 17.01
N GLU A 343 8.09 -24.48 16.62
CA GLU A 343 8.87 -25.52 17.31
C GLU A 343 10.36 -25.13 17.40
N ARG A 344 10.94 -24.62 16.31
CA ARG A 344 12.35 -24.17 16.31
C ARG A 344 12.58 -22.95 17.20
N LEU A 345 11.66 -21.98 17.21
CA LEU A 345 11.77 -20.82 18.09
C LEU A 345 11.75 -21.25 19.57
N SER A 346 10.90 -22.20 19.92
CA SER A 346 10.82 -22.77 21.26
C SER A 346 12.08 -23.59 21.61
N ALA A 347 12.49 -24.50 20.73
CA ALA A 347 13.65 -25.35 20.95
C ALA A 347 14.96 -24.57 21.11
N ASN A 348 15.06 -23.40 20.44
CA ASN A 348 16.20 -22.51 20.55
C ASN A 348 16.13 -21.54 21.74
N GLY A 349 15.14 -21.68 22.63
CA GLY A 349 14.92 -20.81 23.78
C GLY A 349 14.64 -19.34 23.41
N LYS A 350 14.13 -19.10 22.19
CA LYS A 350 13.81 -17.76 21.69
C LYS A 350 12.42 -17.29 22.12
N ILE A 351 11.57 -18.22 22.54
CA ILE A 351 10.22 -17.96 23.04
C ILE A 351 9.96 -18.83 24.27
N HIS A 352 9.06 -18.38 25.14
CA HIS A 352 8.61 -19.18 26.26
C HIS A 352 7.73 -20.33 25.76
N ALA A 353 7.97 -21.55 26.28
CA ALA A 353 7.07 -22.68 26.07
C ALA A 353 5.76 -22.37 26.79
N ASN A 354 4.66 -22.30 26.03
CA ASN A 354 3.30 -22.25 26.59
C ASN A 354 2.76 -23.68 26.75
#